data_3fddae12a33f735684673e21b3869819
#
_entry.id   3fddae12a33f735684673e21b3869819
#
_cell.length_a   1.000
_cell.length_b   1.000
_cell.length_c   1.000
_cell.angle_alpha   90.00
_cell.angle_beta   90.00
_cell.angle_gamma   90.00
#
_symmetry.space_group_name_H-M   'P 1'
#
loop_
_entity.id
_entity.type
_entity.pdbx_description
1 polymer ?
#
loop_
_entity_poly.entity_id
_entity_poly.type
_entity_poly.pdbx_seq_one_letter_code
_entity_poly.pdbx_strand_id
1 'polypeptide(L)'
;MVNHPLSVRFREGRVLEQLRSEAAARGVSSSALAEQLIDEGLRSRRHPLVGFRDGPAGRRAALVGGPDVSEVIGGLVGGDVAVAQRVARAVQVFGWRPEQVEAALAYYAEFTDEIDAELAANAAAAEEAEALWRRQQDLLAG
;
A
#
# COMPACT_ATOMS: atom_id res chain seq x y z
N MET A 1 9.97 22.63 3.88
CA MET A 1 10.58 21.40 3.29
C MET A 1 11.99 21.75 2.82
N VAL A 2 12.97 21.06 3.36
CA VAL A 2 14.37 21.31 2.97
C VAL A 2 14.68 20.38 1.78
N ASN A 3 15.03 20.98 0.64
CA ASN A 3 15.44 20.22 -0.53
C ASN A 3 16.95 19.92 -0.42
N HIS A 4 17.28 18.64 -0.24
CA HIS A 4 18.67 18.18 -0.16
C HIS A 4 19.02 17.43 -1.44
N PRO A 5 19.72 18.05 -2.40
CA PRO A 5 20.11 17.37 -3.62
C PRO A 5 21.18 16.33 -3.34
N LEU A 6 21.03 15.15 -3.93
CA LEU A 6 21.99 14.07 -3.97
C LEU A 6 22.37 13.79 -5.42
N SER A 7 23.65 13.82 -5.73
CA SER A 7 24.15 13.44 -7.05
C SER A 7 24.43 11.95 -7.12
N VAL A 8 23.82 11.28 -8.09
CA VAL A 8 24.03 9.84 -8.37
C VAL A 8 24.69 9.69 -9.74
N ARG A 9 25.79 8.96 -9.78
CA ARG A 9 26.47 8.62 -11.03
C ARG A 9 26.07 7.21 -11.47
N PHE A 10 25.47 7.14 -12.63
CA PHE A 10 25.11 5.85 -13.26
C PHE A 10 26.32 5.31 -14.01
N ARG A 11 26.81 4.14 -13.62
CA ARG A 11 27.90 3.45 -14.33
C ARG A 11 27.39 2.76 -15.60
N GLU A 12 26.13 2.29 -15.55
CA GLU A 12 25.46 1.67 -16.69
C GLU A 12 24.39 2.62 -17.26
N GLY A 13 24.59 3.05 -18.50
CA GLY A 13 23.63 3.94 -19.18
C GLY A 13 22.22 3.36 -19.27
N ARG A 14 22.12 2.04 -19.35
CA ARG A 14 20.84 1.32 -19.37
C ARG A 14 19.91 1.66 -18.21
N VAL A 15 20.45 1.77 -16.99
CA VAL A 15 19.65 2.08 -15.80
C VAL A 15 19.07 3.49 -15.89
N LEU A 16 19.87 4.46 -16.30
CA LEU A 16 19.40 5.84 -16.49
C LEU A 16 18.34 5.94 -17.59
N GLU A 17 18.52 5.24 -18.71
CA GLU A 17 17.57 5.20 -19.79
C GLU A 17 16.23 4.57 -19.38
N GLN A 18 16.27 3.48 -18.62
CA GLN A 18 15.08 2.85 -18.07
C GLN A 18 14.34 3.79 -17.10
N LEU A 19 15.07 4.50 -16.25
CA LEU A 19 14.47 5.48 -15.32
C LEU A 19 13.75 6.59 -16.11
N ARG A 20 14.40 7.15 -17.12
CA ARG A 20 13.81 8.22 -17.96
C ARG A 20 12.59 7.75 -18.72
N SER A 21 12.66 6.57 -19.29
CA SER A 21 11.54 5.96 -20.05
C SER A 21 10.33 5.70 -19.15
N GLU A 22 10.55 5.13 -17.99
CA GLU A 22 9.48 4.85 -17.02
C GLU A 22 8.86 6.15 -16.47
N ALA A 23 9.67 7.14 -16.15
CA ALA A 23 9.20 8.45 -15.71
C ALA A 23 8.33 9.13 -16.79
N ALA A 24 8.76 9.09 -18.05
CA ALA A 24 7.98 9.63 -19.16
C ALA A 24 6.64 8.89 -19.32
N ALA A 25 6.63 7.57 -19.24
CA ALA A 25 5.42 6.75 -19.32
C ALA A 25 4.42 7.06 -18.19
N ARG A 26 4.90 7.41 -17.02
CA ARG A 26 4.08 7.78 -15.84
C ARG A 26 3.74 9.27 -15.77
N GLY A 27 4.30 10.10 -16.64
CA GLY A 27 4.09 11.55 -16.62
C GLY A 27 4.70 12.25 -15.42
N VAL A 28 5.79 11.72 -14.86
CA VAL A 28 6.52 12.29 -13.74
C VAL A 28 7.97 12.61 -14.12
N SER A 29 8.66 13.43 -13.31
CA SER A 29 10.07 13.69 -13.53
C SER A 29 10.94 12.48 -13.17
N SER A 30 12.10 12.34 -13.80
CA SER A 30 13.06 11.29 -13.45
C SER A 30 13.53 11.40 -11.99
N SER A 31 13.65 12.62 -11.47
CA SER A 31 14.00 12.85 -10.06
C SER A 31 12.92 12.37 -9.09
N ALA A 32 11.66 12.64 -9.39
CA ALA A 32 10.52 12.18 -8.58
C ALA A 32 10.42 10.65 -8.57
N LEU A 33 10.57 10.02 -9.74
CA LEU A 33 10.55 8.56 -9.84
C LEU A 33 11.76 7.94 -9.12
N ALA A 34 12.96 8.54 -9.25
CA ALA A 34 14.16 8.07 -8.55
C ALA A 34 13.97 8.12 -7.03
N GLU A 35 13.43 9.20 -6.49
CA GLU A 35 13.12 9.34 -5.06
C GLU A 35 12.14 8.26 -4.59
N GLN A 36 11.06 8.05 -5.32
CA GLN A 36 10.07 7.00 -5.04
C GLN A 36 10.71 5.61 -5.01
N LEU A 37 11.48 5.25 -6.03
CA LEU A 37 12.12 3.95 -6.14
C LEU A 37 13.18 3.71 -5.05
N ILE A 38 13.91 4.75 -4.66
CA ILE A 38 14.87 4.69 -3.55
C ILE A 38 14.14 4.47 -2.23
N ASP A 39 13.09 5.24 -1.95
CA ASP A 39 12.28 5.09 -0.74
C ASP A 39 11.69 3.68 -0.63
N GLU A 40 11.02 3.21 -1.68
CA GLU A 40 10.46 1.87 -1.75
C GLU A 40 11.52 0.77 -1.58
N GLY A 41 12.67 0.92 -2.25
CA GLY A 41 13.79 -0.01 -2.14
C GLY A 41 14.37 -0.09 -0.73
N LEU A 42 14.49 1.03 -0.04
CA LEU A 42 14.96 1.09 1.34
C LEU A 42 13.94 0.47 2.30
N ARG A 43 12.65 0.73 2.10
CA ARG A 43 11.58 0.11 2.90
C ARG A 43 11.53 -1.41 2.70
N SER A 44 11.64 -1.90 1.46
CA SER A 44 11.66 -3.34 1.16
C SER A 44 12.87 -4.05 1.75
N ARG A 45 14.01 -3.38 1.91
CA ARG A 45 15.18 -3.94 2.61
C ARG A 45 14.94 -4.14 4.10
N ARG A 46 14.20 -3.24 4.73
CA ARG A 46 13.79 -3.35 6.15
C ARG A 46 12.61 -4.27 6.36
N HIS A 47 11.74 -4.38 5.36
CA HIS A 47 10.54 -5.21 5.35
C HIS A 47 10.55 -6.13 4.11
N PRO A 48 11.32 -7.23 4.12
CA PRO A 48 11.56 -8.05 2.91
C PRO A 48 10.30 -8.67 2.30
N LEU A 49 9.24 -8.86 3.07
CA LEU A 49 7.96 -9.37 2.57
C LEU A 49 7.02 -8.27 2.06
N VAL A 50 7.44 -7.01 2.13
CA VAL A 50 6.66 -5.87 1.65
C VAL A 50 7.26 -5.33 0.36
N GLY A 51 6.44 -5.25 -0.66
CA GLY A 51 6.70 -4.56 -1.91
C GLY A 51 5.69 -3.43 -2.12
N PHE A 52 5.71 -2.85 -3.31
CA PHE A 52 4.83 -1.72 -3.64
C PHE A 52 4.17 -1.97 -4.98
N ARG A 53 2.92 -1.55 -5.12
CA ARG A 53 2.16 -1.65 -6.36
C ARG A 53 1.23 -0.45 -6.55
N ASP A 54 0.88 -0.21 -7.80
CA ASP A 54 -0.12 0.81 -8.12
C ASP A 54 -1.52 0.29 -7.77
N GLY A 55 -2.34 1.18 -7.22
CA GLY A 55 -3.74 0.91 -6.93
C GLY A 55 -4.62 2.06 -7.41
N PRO A 56 -5.96 1.93 -7.34
CA PRO A 56 -6.89 2.95 -7.82
C PRO A 56 -6.71 4.32 -7.15
N ALA A 57 -6.28 4.33 -5.89
CA ALA A 57 -6.05 5.55 -5.11
C ALA A 57 -4.56 5.93 -5.01
N GLY A 58 -3.68 5.31 -5.80
CA GLY A 58 -2.25 5.59 -5.83
C GLY A 58 -1.38 4.39 -5.43
N ARG A 59 -0.11 4.68 -5.19
CA ARG A 59 0.90 3.69 -4.80
C ARG A 59 0.67 3.18 -3.39
N ARG A 60 0.77 1.88 -3.17
CA ARG A 60 0.51 1.27 -1.87
C ARG A 60 1.47 0.14 -1.53
N ALA A 61 1.73 -0.04 -0.23
CA ALA A 61 2.47 -1.17 0.29
C ALA A 61 1.63 -2.44 0.22
N ALA A 62 2.22 -3.52 -0.25
CA ALA A 62 1.58 -4.82 -0.39
C ALA A 62 2.51 -5.94 0.03
N LEU A 63 1.96 -7.01 0.55
CA LEU A 63 2.73 -8.21 0.81
C LEU A 63 3.11 -8.89 -0.50
N VAL A 64 4.34 -9.35 -0.60
CA VAL A 64 4.82 -10.07 -1.79
C VAL A 64 3.98 -11.33 -1.99
N GLY A 65 3.31 -11.41 -3.14
CA GLY A 65 2.38 -12.50 -3.44
C GLY A 65 1.14 -12.55 -2.54
N GLY A 66 0.75 -11.42 -1.95
CA GLY A 66 -0.36 -11.34 -1.00
C GLY A 66 -1.17 -10.06 -1.11
N PRO A 67 -2.04 -9.80 -0.11
CA PRO A 67 -2.89 -8.62 -0.07
C PRO A 67 -2.10 -7.33 0.22
N ASP A 68 -2.77 -6.19 0.10
CA ASP A 68 -2.23 -4.93 0.58
C ASP A 68 -2.03 -4.97 2.10
N VAL A 69 -1.02 -4.25 2.59
CA VAL A 69 -0.80 -4.15 4.05
C VAL A 69 -2.04 -3.59 4.73
N SER A 70 -2.67 -2.57 4.14
CA SER A 70 -3.91 -2.00 4.68
C SER A 70 -5.07 -2.99 4.76
N GLU A 71 -5.18 -3.94 3.83
CA GLU A 71 -6.19 -5.01 3.91
C GLU A 71 -5.96 -5.92 5.11
N VAL A 72 -4.72 -6.31 5.36
CA VAL A 72 -4.38 -7.14 6.52
C VAL A 72 -4.68 -6.39 7.81
N ILE A 73 -4.25 -5.16 7.92
CA ILE A 73 -4.48 -4.34 9.12
C ILE A 73 -5.97 -4.09 9.32
N GLY A 74 -6.71 -3.78 8.26
CA GLY A 74 -8.17 -3.60 8.31
C GLY A 74 -8.91 -4.83 8.83
N GLY A 75 -8.43 -6.03 8.52
CA GLY A 75 -8.97 -7.28 9.04
C GLY A 75 -8.60 -7.57 10.50
N LEU A 76 -7.62 -6.87 11.06
CA LEU A 76 -7.15 -7.05 12.43
C LEU A 76 -7.64 -5.97 13.40
N VAL A 77 -7.93 -4.77 12.90
CA VAL A 77 -8.35 -3.63 13.70
C VAL A 77 -9.84 -3.69 13.99
N GLY A 78 -10.18 -3.46 15.25
CA GLY A 78 -11.57 -3.44 15.71
C GLY A 78 -12.09 -4.80 16.21
N GLY A 79 -13.15 -4.74 17.01
CA GLY A 79 -13.79 -5.91 17.62
C GLY A 79 -13.33 -6.18 19.06
N ASP A 80 -14.16 -6.92 19.77
CA ASP A 80 -14.02 -7.19 21.23
C ASP A 80 -13.09 -8.36 21.55
N VAL A 81 -12.33 -8.84 20.56
CA VAL A 81 -11.48 -10.02 20.70
C VAL A 81 -10.02 -9.61 20.96
N ALA A 82 -9.32 -10.31 21.82
CA ALA A 82 -7.90 -10.09 22.11
C ALA A 82 -7.03 -10.17 20.86
N VAL A 83 -5.95 -9.36 20.78
CA VAL A 83 -5.10 -9.23 19.58
C VAL A 83 -4.58 -10.58 19.07
N ALA A 84 -4.08 -11.45 19.96
CA ALA A 84 -3.60 -12.78 19.59
C ALA A 84 -4.68 -13.65 18.92
N GLN A 85 -5.92 -13.55 19.40
CA GLN A 85 -7.06 -14.27 18.82
C GLN A 85 -7.49 -13.67 17.48
N ARG A 86 -7.37 -12.34 17.30
CA ARG A 86 -7.63 -11.68 16.02
C ARG A 86 -6.70 -12.16 14.94
N VAL A 87 -5.40 -12.28 15.25
CA VAL A 87 -4.40 -12.79 14.29
C VAL A 87 -4.72 -14.23 13.91
N ALA A 88 -4.96 -15.11 14.88
CA ALA A 88 -5.31 -16.49 14.62
C ALA A 88 -6.59 -16.62 13.77
N ARG A 89 -7.62 -15.83 14.07
CA ARG A 89 -8.87 -15.79 13.32
C ARG A 89 -8.65 -15.28 11.89
N ALA A 90 -7.86 -14.22 11.70
CA ALA A 90 -7.56 -13.67 10.39
C ALA A 90 -6.82 -14.69 9.51
N VAL A 91 -5.85 -15.40 10.05
CA VAL A 91 -5.15 -16.49 9.37
C VAL A 91 -6.14 -17.58 8.94
N GLN A 92 -7.04 -17.96 9.82
CA GLN A 92 -8.03 -19.02 9.54
C GLN A 92 -9.11 -18.58 8.52
N VAL A 93 -9.62 -17.36 8.66
CA VAL A 93 -10.72 -16.86 7.81
C VAL A 93 -10.25 -16.42 6.44
N PHE A 94 -9.13 -15.70 6.37
CA PHE A 94 -8.61 -15.14 5.12
C PHE A 94 -7.55 -16.02 4.45
N GLY A 95 -7.08 -17.06 5.11
CA GLY A 95 -6.04 -17.92 4.58
C GLY A 95 -4.66 -17.27 4.49
N TRP A 96 -4.43 -16.18 5.23
CA TRP A 96 -3.14 -15.51 5.26
C TRP A 96 -2.12 -16.34 6.05
N ARG A 97 -0.88 -16.33 5.58
CA ARG A 97 0.20 -16.98 6.31
C ARG A 97 0.60 -16.13 7.54
N PRO A 98 0.93 -16.75 8.69
CA PRO A 98 1.35 -16.02 9.87
C PRO A 98 2.49 -15.01 9.61
N GLU A 99 3.46 -15.37 8.78
CA GLU A 99 4.60 -14.51 8.41
C GLU A 99 4.14 -13.25 7.65
N GLN A 100 3.09 -13.36 6.86
CA GLN A 100 2.50 -12.21 6.16
C GLN A 100 1.83 -11.26 7.14
N VAL A 101 1.10 -11.78 8.10
CA VAL A 101 0.45 -10.97 9.16
C VAL A 101 1.50 -10.26 10.02
N GLU A 102 2.55 -10.95 10.42
CA GLU A 102 3.66 -10.36 11.16
C GLU A 102 4.37 -9.26 10.37
N ALA A 103 4.63 -9.50 9.09
CA ALA A 103 5.24 -8.52 8.21
C ALA A 103 4.37 -7.26 8.05
N ALA A 104 3.06 -7.43 7.91
CA ALA A 104 2.11 -6.32 7.83
C ALA A 104 2.09 -5.50 9.13
N LEU A 105 2.07 -6.16 10.27
CA LEU A 105 2.11 -5.50 11.59
C LEU A 105 3.42 -4.74 11.80
N ALA A 106 4.55 -5.31 11.44
CA ALA A 106 5.86 -4.65 11.53
C ALA A 106 5.92 -3.38 10.65
N TYR A 107 5.43 -3.48 9.42
CA TYR A 107 5.34 -2.33 8.52
C TYR A 107 4.38 -1.25 9.06
N TYR A 108 3.21 -1.66 9.52
CA TYR A 108 2.22 -0.75 10.12
C TYR A 108 2.77 0.01 11.32
N ALA A 109 3.52 -0.65 12.19
CA ALA A 109 4.14 -0.02 13.35
C ALA A 109 5.10 1.11 12.98
N GLU A 110 5.78 1.02 11.83
CA GLU A 110 6.71 2.03 11.34
C GLU A 110 6.00 3.11 10.50
N PHE A 111 5.00 2.74 9.72
CA PHE A 111 4.29 3.61 8.78
C PHE A 111 2.79 3.72 9.13
N THR A 112 2.49 3.90 10.39
CA THR A 112 1.12 3.93 10.94
C THR A 112 0.22 4.94 10.23
N ASP A 113 0.68 6.19 10.10
CA ASP A 113 -0.12 7.26 9.50
C ASP A 113 -0.45 7.00 8.03
N GLU A 114 0.49 6.41 7.28
CA GLU A 114 0.28 6.04 5.88
C GLU A 114 -0.81 4.98 5.75
N ILE A 115 -0.75 3.93 6.56
CA ILE A 115 -1.74 2.85 6.52
C ILE A 115 -3.09 3.30 7.07
N ASP A 116 -3.12 4.10 8.11
CA ASP A 116 -4.37 4.69 8.63
C ASP A 116 -5.06 5.57 7.59
N ALA A 117 -4.30 6.35 6.81
CA ALA A 117 -4.83 7.15 5.72
C ALA A 117 -5.42 6.26 4.59
N GLU A 118 -4.76 5.16 4.25
CA GLU A 118 -5.29 4.19 3.27
C GLU A 118 -6.59 3.55 3.77
N LEU A 119 -6.65 3.14 5.05
CA LEU A 119 -7.85 2.58 5.66
C LEU A 119 -9.02 3.58 5.63
N ALA A 120 -8.77 4.83 5.96
CA ALA A 120 -9.77 5.89 5.91
C ALA A 120 -10.28 6.13 4.48
N ALA A 121 -9.38 6.16 3.49
CA ALA A 121 -9.74 6.31 2.09
C ALA A 121 -10.55 5.11 1.57
N ASN A 122 -10.19 3.90 1.95
CA ASN A 122 -10.93 2.69 1.59
C ASN A 122 -12.34 2.68 2.20
N ALA A 123 -12.48 3.09 3.46
CA ALA A 123 -13.78 3.21 4.11
C ALA A 123 -14.67 4.25 3.43
N ALA A 124 -14.14 5.42 3.11
CA ALA A 124 -14.87 6.47 2.40
C ALA A 124 -15.32 6.01 1.01
N ALA A 125 -14.47 5.32 0.26
CA ALA A 125 -14.81 4.77 -1.05
C ALA A 125 -15.92 3.69 -0.96
N ALA A 126 -15.90 2.86 0.08
CA ALA A 126 -16.92 1.85 0.31
C ALA A 126 -18.29 2.49 0.65
N GLU A 127 -18.30 3.53 1.49
CA GLU A 127 -19.52 4.28 1.81
C GLU A 127 -20.12 4.96 0.57
N GLU A 128 -19.28 5.58 -0.25
CA GLU A 128 -19.71 6.21 -1.50
C GLU A 128 -20.30 5.19 -2.47
N ALA A 129 -19.65 4.04 -2.64
CA ALA A 129 -20.15 2.95 -3.49
C ALA A 129 -21.48 2.41 -2.99
N GLU A 130 -21.65 2.25 -1.68
CA GLU A 130 -22.91 1.80 -1.09
C GLU A 130 -24.03 2.84 -1.29
N ALA A 131 -23.73 4.12 -1.12
CA ALA A 131 -24.72 5.20 -1.34
C ALA A 131 -25.17 5.26 -2.81
N LEU A 132 -24.24 5.11 -3.75
CA LEU A 132 -24.54 5.05 -5.17
C LEU A 132 -25.40 3.83 -5.53
N TRP A 133 -25.06 2.67 -4.96
CA TRP A 133 -25.83 1.45 -5.17
C TRP A 133 -27.28 1.58 -4.65
N ARG A 134 -27.46 2.11 -3.44
CA ARG A 134 -28.79 2.38 -2.87
C ARG A 134 -29.60 3.31 -3.78
N ARG A 135 -28.98 4.40 -4.23
CA ARG A 135 -29.61 5.34 -5.14
C ARG A 135 -30.05 4.69 -6.45
N GLN A 136 -29.22 3.81 -7.01
CA GLN A 136 -29.60 3.04 -8.20
C GLN A 136 -30.81 2.14 -7.94
N GLN A 137 -30.87 1.45 -6.80
CA GLN A 137 -32.02 0.62 -6.43
C GLN A 137 -33.29 1.46 -6.29
N ASP A 138 -33.23 2.60 -5.63
CA ASP A 138 -34.37 3.51 -5.46
C ASP A 138 -34.90 4.01 -6.80
N LEU A 139 -34.02 4.36 -7.72
CA LEU A 139 -34.40 4.80 -9.09
C LEU A 139 -35.06 3.68 -9.91
N LEU A 140 -34.66 2.43 -9.67
CA LEU A 140 -35.24 1.28 -10.37
C LEU A 140 -36.58 0.80 -9.73
N ALA A 141 -36.80 1.12 -8.46
CA ALA A 141 -38.03 0.75 -7.74
C ALA A 141 -39.17 1.74 -7.94
N GLY A 142 -38.91 2.95 -8.41
CA GLY A 142 -39.88 4.03 -8.66
C GLY A 142 -40.52 3.93 -10.00
#